data_01d888c6a8aa9d20cc87ab5b63b5292d
#
_entry.id   01d888c6a8aa9d20cc87ab5b63b5292d
#
_cell.length_a   1.000
_cell.length_b   1.000
_cell.length_c   1.000
_cell.angle_alpha   90.00
_cell.angle_beta   90.00
_cell.angle_gamma   90.00
#
_symmetry.space_group_name_H-M   'P 1'
#
loop_
_entity.id
_entity.type
_entity.pdbx_description
1 polymer ?
#
loop_
_entity_poly.entity_id
_entity_poly.type
_entity_poly.pdbx_seq_one_letter_code
_entity_poly.pdbx_strand_id
1 'polypeptide(L)'
;MFEIIYSKKAVKFLKKQDTITQKRILNAISVLPKGDVKALQGKDGYRLRIGDYRVIFNNIDNIIFIRMIGNRGQIYKGVWFYDCC
;
A
#
# COMPACT_ATOMS: atom_id res chain seq x y z
N MET A 1 0.28 -6.78 -18.08
CA MET A 1 0.91 -5.64 -17.40
C MET A 1 -0.11 -4.95 -16.52
N PHE A 2 0.26 -4.63 -15.29
CA PHE A 2 -0.64 -3.97 -14.37
C PHE A 2 -0.44 -2.47 -14.38
N GLU A 3 -1.55 -1.75 -14.29
CA GLU A 3 -1.51 -0.31 -14.06
C GLU A 3 -1.56 -0.06 -12.56
N ILE A 4 -0.74 0.88 -12.07
CA ILE A 4 -0.69 1.19 -10.65
C ILE A 4 -1.16 2.62 -10.44
N ILE A 5 -2.20 2.77 -9.61
CA ILE A 5 -2.79 4.06 -9.29
C ILE A 5 -2.61 4.30 -7.80
N TYR A 6 -2.18 5.50 -7.43
CA TYR A 6 -1.93 5.88 -6.05
C TYR A 6 -3.03 6.81 -5.55
N SER A 7 -3.55 6.51 -4.35
CA SER A 7 -4.48 7.42 -3.68
C SER A 7 -3.76 8.67 -3.20
N LYS A 8 -4.53 9.70 -2.88
CA LYS A 8 -3.96 10.93 -2.33
C LYS A 8 -3.22 10.67 -1.02
N LYS A 9 -3.76 9.80 -0.18
CA LYS A 9 -3.11 9.46 1.09
C LYS A 9 -1.78 8.75 0.86
N ALA A 10 -1.73 7.84 -0.11
CA ALA A 10 -0.50 7.14 -0.43
C ALA A 10 0.56 8.12 -0.94
N VAL A 11 0.18 9.05 -1.81
CA VAL A 11 1.10 10.05 -2.33
C VAL A 11 1.61 10.94 -1.20
N LYS A 12 0.73 11.38 -0.32
CA LYS A 12 1.12 12.21 0.82
C LYS A 12 2.14 11.51 1.71
N PHE A 13 1.90 10.24 1.98
CA PHE A 13 2.83 9.47 2.80
C PHE A 13 4.20 9.40 2.13
N LEU A 14 4.23 9.09 0.84
CA LEU A 14 5.48 8.98 0.11
C LEU A 14 6.27 10.28 0.10
N LYS A 15 5.57 11.40 -0.07
CA LYS A 15 6.24 12.70 -0.11
C LYS A 15 6.93 13.06 1.20
N LYS A 16 6.48 12.50 2.31
CA LYS A 16 7.08 12.75 3.62
C LYS A 16 8.30 11.88 3.89
N GLN A 17 8.57 10.91 3.04
CA GLN A 17 9.68 10.00 3.25
C GLN A 17 10.91 10.49 2.52
N ASP A 18 12.08 10.06 3.01
CA ASP A 18 13.32 10.36 2.32
C ASP A 18 13.40 9.57 1.00
N THR A 19 14.37 9.94 0.16
CA THR A 19 14.51 9.35 -1.16
C THR A 19 14.72 7.84 -1.09
N ILE A 20 15.52 7.38 -0.14
CA ILE A 20 15.83 5.96 0.00
C ILE A 20 14.57 5.17 0.33
N THR A 21 13.79 5.67 1.29
CA THR A 21 12.55 5.02 1.68
C THR A 21 11.53 5.04 0.54
N GLN A 22 11.41 6.15 -0.17
CA GLN A 22 10.52 6.24 -1.32
C GLN A 22 10.86 5.19 -2.37
N LYS A 23 12.14 5.06 -2.72
CA LYS A 23 12.57 4.08 -3.71
C LYS A 23 12.28 2.66 -3.25
N ARG A 24 12.52 2.38 -1.99
CA ARG A 24 12.27 1.07 -1.43
C ARG A 24 10.80 0.68 -1.55
N ILE A 25 9.91 1.59 -1.18
CA ILE A 25 8.47 1.34 -1.25
C ILE A 25 8.02 1.22 -2.70
N LEU A 26 8.47 2.11 -3.56
CA LEU A 26 8.08 2.09 -4.98
C LEU A 26 8.57 0.83 -5.68
N ASN A 27 9.79 0.37 -5.37
CA ASN A 27 10.29 -0.87 -5.95
C ASN A 27 9.45 -2.06 -5.52
N ALA A 28 9.06 -2.13 -4.26
CA ALA A 28 8.22 -3.22 -3.79
C ALA A 28 6.85 -3.20 -4.44
N ILE A 29 6.29 -2.02 -4.67
CA ILE A 29 4.99 -1.88 -5.34
C ILE A 29 5.11 -2.28 -6.82
N SER A 30 6.23 -1.97 -7.46
CA SER A 30 6.40 -2.23 -8.89
C SER A 30 6.39 -3.70 -9.24
N VAL A 31 6.66 -4.58 -8.28
CA VAL A 31 6.65 -6.03 -8.55
C VAL A 31 5.32 -6.69 -8.21
N LEU A 32 4.34 -5.90 -7.76
CA LEU A 32 3.02 -6.47 -7.48
C LEU A 32 2.42 -7.12 -8.73
N PRO A 33 1.65 -8.19 -8.55
CA PRO A 33 1.16 -8.77 -7.30
C PRO A 33 2.13 -9.72 -6.59
N LYS A 34 3.37 -9.76 -7.02
CA LYS A 34 4.39 -10.56 -6.35
C LYS A 34 4.88 -9.86 -5.09
N GLY A 35 5.50 -10.64 -4.20
CA GLY A 35 6.05 -10.11 -2.96
C GLY A 35 5.32 -10.66 -1.75
N ASP A 36 5.53 -10.04 -0.61
CA ASP A 36 4.93 -10.47 0.66
C ASP A 36 3.51 -9.92 0.78
N VAL A 37 2.60 -10.51 0.03
CA VAL A 37 1.22 -10.07 -0.12
C VAL A 37 0.28 -11.05 0.57
N LYS A 38 -0.66 -10.51 1.33
CA LYS A 38 -1.72 -11.31 1.95
C LYS A 38 -3.07 -10.61 1.80
N ALA A 39 -4.12 -11.40 1.61
CA ALA A 39 -5.46 -10.87 1.57
C ALA A 39 -5.87 -10.35 2.94
N LEU A 40 -6.63 -9.26 2.96
CA LEU A 40 -7.16 -8.71 4.20
C LEU A 40 -8.31 -9.58 4.69
N GLN A 41 -8.32 -9.85 6.00
CA GLN A 41 -9.40 -10.61 6.58
C GLN A 41 -10.63 -9.73 6.77
N GLY A 42 -11.78 -10.23 6.30
CA GLY A 42 -13.04 -9.54 6.49
C GLY A 42 -13.22 -8.28 5.69
N LYS A 43 -12.31 -7.98 4.77
CA LYS A 43 -12.37 -6.77 3.95
C LYS A 43 -11.79 -7.05 2.58
N ASP A 44 -12.25 -6.29 1.59
CA ASP A 44 -11.69 -6.38 0.26
C ASP A 44 -10.32 -5.73 0.23
N GLY A 45 -9.40 -6.37 -0.48
CA GLY A 45 -8.09 -5.81 -0.68
C GLY A 45 -6.98 -6.70 -0.16
N TYR A 46 -5.78 -6.19 -0.28
CA TYR A 46 -4.56 -6.92 0.02
C TYR A 46 -3.60 -6.04 0.80
N ARG A 47 -2.69 -6.70 1.47
CA ARG A 47 -1.63 -6.04 2.23
C ARG A 47 -0.28 -6.47 1.68
N LEU A 48 0.56 -5.49 1.38
CA LEU A 48 1.96 -5.72 1.00
C LEU A 48 2.85 -5.30 2.16
N ARG A 49 3.72 -6.18 2.55
CA ARG A 49 4.65 -5.93 3.65
C ARG A 49 6.01 -5.50 3.11
N ILE A 50 6.50 -4.36 3.58
CA ILE A 50 7.81 -3.82 3.19
C ILE A 50 8.54 -3.40 4.46
N GLY A 51 9.28 -4.34 5.07
CA GLY A 51 9.96 -4.05 6.32
C GLY A 51 8.99 -3.57 7.38
N ASP A 52 9.16 -2.34 7.84
CA ASP A 52 8.28 -1.73 8.86
C ASP A 52 7.06 -1.05 8.26
N TYR A 53 6.92 -1.09 6.95
CA TYR A 53 5.82 -0.41 6.26
C TYR A 53 4.79 -1.40 5.75
N ARG A 54 3.59 -0.90 5.57
CA ARG A 54 2.48 -1.67 5.01
C ARG A 54 1.82 -0.87 3.91
N VAL A 55 1.46 -1.56 2.84
CA VAL A 55 0.71 -0.97 1.74
C VAL A 55 -0.61 -1.72 1.63
N ILE A 56 -1.70 -0.98 1.64
CA ILE A 56 -3.03 -1.54 1.43
C ILE A 56 -3.46 -1.22 0.01
N PHE A 57 -3.81 -2.24 -0.75
CA PHE A 57 -4.17 -2.05 -2.14
C PHE A 57 -5.29 -2.98 -2.58
N ASN A 58 -5.93 -2.61 -3.68
CA ASN A 58 -6.88 -3.46 -4.37
C ASN A 58 -6.30 -3.86 -5.73
N ASN A 59 -6.67 -5.03 -6.19
CA ASN A 59 -6.24 -5.53 -7.50
C ASN A 59 -7.49 -5.94 -8.27
N ILE A 60 -7.94 -5.08 -9.18
CA ILE A 60 -9.17 -5.28 -9.95
C ILE A 60 -8.85 -5.02 -11.41
N ASP A 61 -9.16 -5.99 -12.28
CA ASP A 61 -9.03 -5.84 -13.75
C ASP A 61 -7.66 -5.32 -14.19
N ASN A 62 -6.61 -5.91 -13.65
CA ASN A 62 -5.23 -5.52 -13.95
C ASN A 62 -4.86 -4.12 -13.48
N ILE A 63 -5.68 -3.53 -12.62
CA ILE A 63 -5.38 -2.25 -12.00
C ILE A 63 -5.08 -2.50 -10.52
N ILE A 64 -3.92 -2.03 -10.08
CA ILE A 64 -3.55 -2.07 -8.68
C ILE A 64 -3.73 -0.67 -8.12
N PHE A 65 -4.70 -0.53 -7.23
CA PHE A 65 -5.02 0.75 -6.62
C PHE A 65 -4.43 0.79 -5.22
N ILE A 66 -3.43 1.64 -5.02
CA ILE A 66 -2.74 1.80 -3.73
C ILE A 66 -3.58 2.74 -2.87
N ARG A 67 -4.25 2.17 -1.88
CA ARG A 67 -5.17 2.93 -1.04
C ARG A 67 -4.47 3.66 0.08
N MET A 68 -3.50 2.99 0.71
CA MET A 68 -2.84 3.54 1.89
C MET A 68 -1.44 2.97 2.03
N ILE A 69 -0.51 3.80 2.45
CA ILE A 69 0.82 3.39 2.84
C ILE A 69 1.06 3.95 4.24
N GLY A 70 1.61 3.14 5.11
CA GLY A 70 1.88 3.62 6.45
C GLY A 70 2.78 2.68 7.23
N ASN A 71 3.16 3.11 8.40
CA ASN A 71 3.90 2.29 9.33
C ASN A 71 2.99 1.20 9.88
N ARG A 72 3.58 0.08 10.19
CA ARG A 72 2.87 -1.08 10.70
C ARG A 72 1.90 -0.73 11.83
N GLY A 73 2.38 0.02 12.82
CA GLY A 73 1.55 0.34 13.98
C GLY A 73 0.38 1.24 13.66
N GLN A 74 0.57 2.19 12.76
CA GLN A 74 -0.48 3.11 12.37
C GLN A 74 -1.62 2.41 11.65
N ILE A 75 -1.29 1.53 10.73
CA ILE A 75 -2.30 0.81 9.96
C ILE A 75 -3.14 -0.08 10.86
N TYR A 76 -2.49 -0.80 11.76
CA TYR A 76 -3.19 -1.75 12.62
C TYR A 76 -3.94 -1.10 13.77
N LYS A 77 -3.74 0.17 14.01
CA LYS A 77 -4.50 0.89 15.04
C LYS A 77 -5.79 1.48 14.53
N GLY A 78 -6.26 1.00 13.40
CA GLY A 78 -7.56 1.39 12.90
C GLY A 78 -7.58 2.61 12.01
N VAL A 79 -6.43 3.18 11.70
CA VAL A 79 -6.36 4.35 10.83
C VAL A 79 -7.01 4.06 9.48
N TRP A 80 -6.82 2.88 8.99
CA TRP A 80 -7.33 2.52 7.67
C TRP A 80 -8.85 2.37 7.62
N PHE A 81 -9.51 2.30 8.77
CA PHE A 81 -10.98 2.34 8.78
C PHE A 81 -11.50 3.66 8.26
N TYR A 82 -10.79 4.73 8.57
CA TYR A 82 -11.19 6.06 8.11
C TYR A 82 -10.80 6.27 6.66
N ASP A 83 -9.81 5.56 6.23
CA ASP A 83 -9.34 5.67 4.87
C ASP A 83 -10.32 5.10 3.86
N CYS A 84 -11.20 4.25 4.28
CA CYS A 84 -12.21 3.69 3.40
C CYS A 84 -13.19 4.75 2.89
N CYS A 85 -13.08 5.92 3.37
CA CYS A 85 -13.94 7.02 2.95
C CYS A 85 -13.39 7.74 1.74
#